data_48fa38d1c73908514bec53254efe5293
#
_entry.id   48fa38d1c73908514bec53254efe5293
#
_cell.length_a   1.000
_cell.length_b   1.000
_cell.length_c   1.000
_cell.angle_alpha   90.00
_cell.angle_beta   90.00
_cell.angle_gamma   90.00
#
_symmetry.space_group_name_H-M   'P 1'
#
loop_
_entity.id
_entity.type
_entity.pdbx_description
1 polymer ?
#
loop_
_entity_poly.entity_id
_entity_poly.type
_entity_poly.pdbx_seq_one_letter_code
_entity_poly.pdbx_strand_id
1 'polypeptide(L)'
;KEQGRVYVEALSDDFDKEEVMEGLSHVFGIAHICPVVLVEDKTFSHVCEELVTHMKEELGDRPFTFKVFAKRSDKKYEMKSPDICMQAGEYIIENMPNASVDVHHPEIKVYIEIRKRAYVYVTSIKGPGGMPVGTSDRSMLLLSGGIDSPVAGYMMAKRGVKIEAVYFHAPPYTSERAKQKVVDLARLCLLYTSPSPRD
;
A
#
# COMPACT_ATOMS: atom_id res chain seq x y z
N LYS A 1 11.84 -11.17 -2.55
CA LYS A 1 11.32 -10.71 -1.24
C LYS A 1 12.47 -10.19 -0.41
N GLU A 2 12.34 -9.01 0.16
CA GLU A 2 13.24 -8.48 1.19
C GLU A 2 12.48 -8.45 2.52
N GLN A 3 13.20 -8.49 3.65
CA GLN A 3 12.57 -8.51 4.96
C GLN A 3 11.65 -7.28 5.15
N GLY A 4 10.36 -7.54 5.34
CA GLY A 4 9.33 -6.52 5.53
C GLY A 4 8.84 -5.83 4.25
N ARG A 5 9.24 -6.32 3.04
CA ARG A 5 8.80 -5.74 1.76
C ARG A 5 8.45 -6.80 0.73
N VAL A 6 7.42 -6.52 0.00
CA VAL A 6 6.99 -7.28 -1.18
C VAL A 6 6.96 -6.31 -2.35
N TYR A 7 7.62 -6.68 -3.44
CA TYR A 7 7.57 -5.93 -4.69
C TYR A 7 6.56 -6.61 -5.60
N VAL A 8 5.71 -5.81 -6.21
CA VAL A 8 4.78 -6.20 -7.26
C VAL A 8 5.25 -5.51 -8.52
N GLU A 9 5.57 -6.26 -9.54
CA GLU A 9 6.11 -5.77 -10.80
C GLU A 9 5.17 -6.18 -11.93
N ALA A 10 4.95 -5.29 -12.91
CA ALA A 10 4.21 -5.62 -14.12
C ALA A 10 4.93 -6.72 -14.90
N LEU A 11 4.21 -7.74 -15.32
CA LEU A 11 4.73 -8.83 -16.19
C LEU A 11 4.27 -8.67 -17.64
N SER A 12 3.31 -7.77 -17.89
CA SER A 12 2.72 -7.51 -19.21
C SER A 12 2.28 -6.06 -19.31
N ASP A 13 2.01 -5.61 -20.53
CA ASP A 13 1.51 -4.26 -20.82
C ASP A 13 0.06 -4.04 -20.33
N ASP A 14 -0.68 -5.09 -20.00
CA ASP A 14 -2.04 -5.04 -19.47
C ASP A 14 -2.10 -4.74 -17.96
N PHE A 15 -0.97 -4.35 -17.36
CA PHE A 15 -0.90 -4.03 -15.95
C PHE A 15 -1.64 -2.73 -15.62
N ASP A 16 -2.75 -2.84 -14.89
CA ASP A 16 -3.48 -1.71 -14.33
C ASP A 16 -2.98 -1.39 -12.91
N LYS A 17 -2.27 -0.28 -12.78
CA LYS A 17 -1.73 0.21 -11.50
C LYS A 17 -2.83 0.47 -10.47
N GLU A 18 -3.96 1.04 -10.91
CA GLU A 18 -5.05 1.43 -10.00
C GLU A 18 -5.78 0.20 -9.47
N GLU A 19 -6.08 -0.77 -10.34
CA GLU A 19 -6.70 -2.03 -9.93
C GLU A 19 -5.83 -2.80 -8.94
N VAL A 20 -4.52 -2.88 -9.20
CA VAL A 20 -3.58 -3.54 -8.28
C VAL A 20 -3.50 -2.81 -6.93
N MET A 21 -3.46 -1.49 -6.94
CA MET A 21 -3.43 -0.70 -5.70
C MET A 21 -4.71 -0.85 -4.89
N GLU A 22 -5.86 -0.88 -5.54
CA GLU A 22 -7.15 -1.15 -4.90
C GLU A 22 -7.16 -2.56 -4.30
N GLY A 23 -6.78 -3.58 -5.06
CA GLY A 23 -6.66 -4.96 -4.55
C GLY A 23 -5.75 -5.06 -3.34
N LEU A 24 -4.58 -4.43 -3.38
CA LEU A 24 -3.65 -4.42 -2.25
C LEU A 24 -4.19 -3.68 -1.03
N SER A 25 -5.05 -2.68 -1.21
CA SER A 25 -5.70 -1.94 -0.13
C SER A 25 -6.65 -2.80 0.72
N HIS A 26 -7.04 -3.97 0.24
CA HIS A 26 -7.91 -4.93 0.92
C HIS A 26 -7.13 -6.09 1.58
N VAL A 27 -5.81 -6.16 1.45
CA VAL A 27 -5.00 -7.27 1.98
C VAL A 27 -4.51 -6.96 3.38
N PHE A 28 -5.00 -7.69 4.37
CA PHE A 28 -4.49 -7.58 5.74
C PHE A 28 -3.01 -7.95 5.85
N GLY A 29 -2.29 -7.22 6.70
CA GLY A 29 -0.83 -7.33 6.86
C GLY A 29 -0.06 -6.27 6.08
N ILE A 30 -0.67 -5.60 5.11
CA ILE A 30 -0.04 -4.51 4.38
C ILE A 30 -0.16 -3.23 5.19
N ALA A 31 0.97 -2.67 5.61
CA ALA A 31 1.02 -1.41 6.34
C ALA A 31 0.94 -0.20 5.41
N HIS A 32 1.68 -0.24 4.30
CA HIS A 32 1.74 0.82 3.30
C HIS A 32 1.91 0.24 1.91
N ILE A 33 1.32 0.92 0.93
CA ILE A 33 1.44 0.65 -0.51
C ILE A 33 2.12 1.88 -1.10
N CYS A 34 3.26 1.68 -1.76
CA CYS A 34 4.04 2.76 -2.33
C CYS A 34 4.27 2.46 -3.81
N PRO A 35 3.64 3.19 -4.73
CA PRO A 35 4.07 3.19 -6.12
C PRO A 35 5.49 3.73 -6.19
N VAL A 36 6.40 2.99 -6.80
CA VAL A 36 7.81 3.35 -6.84
C VAL A 36 8.32 3.35 -8.27
N VAL A 37 9.21 4.28 -8.60
CA VAL A 37 10.03 4.23 -9.79
C VAL A 37 11.33 3.50 -9.44
N LEU A 38 11.62 2.49 -10.22
CA LEU A 38 12.82 1.70 -10.10
C LEU A 38 13.92 2.31 -10.98
N VAL A 39 15.02 2.72 -10.38
CA VAL A 39 16.16 3.30 -11.09
C VAL A 39 17.32 2.31 -11.07
N GLU A 40 17.65 1.75 -12.23
CA GLU A 40 18.71 0.74 -12.37
C GLU A 40 20.09 1.36 -12.18
N ASP A 41 20.33 2.50 -12.83
CA ASP A 41 21.57 3.27 -12.65
C ASP A 41 21.48 4.14 -11.40
N LYS A 42 22.24 3.77 -10.38
CA LYS A 42 22.29 4.46 -9.09
C LYS A 42 23.13 5.75 -9.11
N THR A 43 23.61 6.20 -10.26
CA THR A 43 24.30 7.48 -10.36
C THR A 43 23.37 8.57 -9.83
N PHE A 44 23.86 9.39 -8.90
CA PHE A 44 23.01 10.31 -8.17
C PHE A 44 22.26 11.29 -9.08
N SER A 45 22.90 11.79 -10.14
CA SER A 45 22.26 12.65 -11.14
C SER A 45 21.06 11.97 -11.79
N HIS A 46 21.21 10.70 -12.20
CA HIS A 46 20.14 9.94 -12.83
C HIS A 46 18.99 9.66 -11.87
N VAL A 47 19.30 9.34 -10.60
CA VAL A 47 18.27 9.19 -9.57
C VAL A 47 17.46 10.48 -9.38
N CYS A 48 18.10 11.65 -9.43
CA CYS A 48 17.42 12.93 -9.31
C CYS A 48 16.57 13.26 -10.56
N GLU A 49 17.05 12.93 -11.75
CA GLU A 49 16.31 13.10 -13.01
C GLU A 49 15.02 12.29 -13.00
N GLU A 50 15.10 11.01 -12.68
CA GLU A 50 13.95 10.11 -12.57
C GLU A 50 12.97 10.55 -11.46
N LEU A 51 13.51 11.00 -10.33
CA LEU A 51 12.70 11.53 -9.24
C LEU A 51 11.89 12.74 -9.69
N VAL A 52 12.52 13.74 -10.34
CA VAL A 52 11.84 14.96 -10.78
C VAL A 52 10.82 14.65 -11.88
N THR A 53 11.14 13.73 -12.79
CA THR A 53 10.21 13.26 -13.82
C THR A 53 8.96 12.66 -13.16
N HIS A 54 9.14 11.75 -12.24
CA HIS A 54 8.04 11.15 -11.48
C HIS A 54 7.23 12.17 -10.68
N MET A 55 7.90 13.14 -10.04
CA MET A 55 7.22 14.19 -9.30
C MET A 55 6.36 15.08 -10.21
N LYS A 56 6.82 15.41 -11.41
CA LYS A 56 6.05 16.17 -12.40
C LYS A 56 4.80 15.42 -12.88
N GLU A 57 4.93 14.12 -13.10
CA GLU A 57 3.80 13.25 -13.50
C GLU A 57 2.74 13.15 -12.40
N GLU A 58 3.15 12.95 -11.14
CA GLU A 58 2.22 12.74 -10.02
C GLU A 58 1.63 14.05 -9.46
N LEU A 59 2.38 15.17 -9.48
CA LEU A 59 1.99 16.41 -8.80
C LEU A 59 1.57 17.53 -9.75
N GLY A 60 2.00 17.47 -11.02
CA GLY A 60 1.77 18.54 -11.99
C GLY A 60 2.43 19.86 -11.58
N ASP A 61 1.84 20.98 -12.04
CA ASP A 61 2.38 22.32 -11.87
C ASP A 61 1.83 23.07 -10.64
N ARG A 62 1.09 22.39 -9.75
CA ARG A 62 0.57 23.02 -8.54
C ARG A 62 1.68 23.35 -7.55
N PRO A 63 1.57 24.45 -6.78
CA PRO A 63 2.49 24.71 -5.68
C PRO A 63 2.37 23.65 -4.57
N PHE A 64 3.49 23.23 -3.99
CA PHE A 64 3.52 22.29 -2.87
C PHE A 64 4.76 22.48 -2.00
N THR A 65 4.67 22.03 -0.75
CA THR A 65 5.80 21.93 0.15
C THR A 65 6.29 20.50 0.25
N PHE A 66 7.60 20.30 0.37
CA PHE A 66 8.17 18.98 0.42
C PHE A 66 9.32 18.82 1.41
N LYS A 67 9.61 17.54 1.74
CA LYS A 67 10.81 17.12 2.46
C LYS A 67 11.34 15.81 1.87
N VAL A 68 12.64 15.75 1.67
CA VAL A 68 13.33 14.55 1.19
C VAL A 68 13.73 13.66 2.37
N PHE A 69 13.46 12.39 2.23
CA PHE A 69 13.88 11.31 3.13
C PHE A 69 14.74 10.33 2.34
N ALA A 70 15.99 10.16 2.72
CA ALA A 70 16.89 9.22 2.08
C ALA A 70 17.26 8.07 3.01
N LYS A 71 17.18 6.85 2.51
CA LYS A 71 17.62 5.65 3.20
C LYS A 71 18.64 4.90 2.34
N ARG A 72 19.80 4.61 2.91
CA ARG A 72 20.88 3.89 2.26
C ARG A 72 21.11 2.56 2.95
N SER A 73 20.84 1.46 2.24
CA SER A 73 21.20 0.10 2.70
C SER A 73 22.56 -0.32 2.14
N ASP A 74 22.96 0.21 0.99
CA ASP A 74 24.30 0.03 0.43
C ASP A 74 25.28 1.00 1.10
N LYS A 75 26.08 0.49 2.02
CA LYS A 75 27.09 1.29 2.74
C LYS A 75 28.27 1.73 1.88
N LYS A 76 28.44 1.12 0.70
CA LYS A 76 29.51 1.47 -0.25
C LYS A 76 29.12 2.62 -1.18
N TYR A 77 27.84 3.03 -1.18
CA TYR A 77 27.41 4.17 -1.94
C TYR A 77 28.15 5.43 -1.49
N GLU A 78 28.65 6.21 -2.41
CA GLU A 78 29.56 7.33 -2.16
C GLU A 78 28.99 8.42 -1.25
N MET A 79 27.67 8.65 -1.31
CA MET A 79 27.00 9.68 -0.55
C MET A 79 26.33 9.15 0.71
N LYS A 80 26.31 9.95 1.78
CA LYS A 80 25.54 9.65 3.00
C LYS A 80 24.09 10.11 2.85
N SER A 81 23.17 9.53 3.63
CA SER A 81 21.74 9.89 3.56
C SER A 81 21.45 11.39 3.78
N PRO A 82 22.10 12.11 4.69
CA PRO A 82 21.90 13.55 4.82
C PRO A 82 22.31 14.32 3.55
N ASP A 83 23.42 13.94 2.93
CA ASP A 83 23.94 14.58 1.72
C ASP A 83 22.99 14.34 0.53
N ILE A 84 22.44 13.11 0.42
CA ILE A 84 21.41 12.77 -0.56
C ILE A 84 20.16 13.65 -0.36
N CYS A 85 19.70 13.81 0.90
CA CYS A 85 18.54 14.66 1.18
C CYS A 85 18.76 16.10 0.77
N MET A 86 19.94 16.67 1.07
CA MET A 86 20.27 18.05 0.77
C MET A 86 20.35 18.27 -0.73
N GLN A 87 21.19 17.50 -1.43
CA GLN A 87 21.42 17.68 -2.86
C GLN A 87 20.19 17.35 -3.71
N ALA A 88 19.41 16.33 -3.33
CA ALA A 88 18.15 16.05 -4.00
C ALA A 88 17.12 17.17 -3.77
N GLY A 89 17.09 17.75 -2.56
CA GLY A 89 16.25 18.90 -2.27
C GLY A 89 16.62 20.13 -3.13
N GLU A 90 17.90 20.44 -3.28
CA GLU A 90 18.40 21.48 -4.18
C GLU A 90 18.02 21.21 -5.64
N TYR A 91 18.23 19.99 -6.11
CA TYR A 91 17.88 19.59 -7.47
C TYR A 91 16.37 19.72 -7.76
N ILE A 92 15.51 19.36 -6.80
CA ILE A 92 14.06 19.54 -6.93
C ILE A 92 13.71 21.02 -7.08
N ILE A 93 14.26 21.90 -6.23
CA ILE A 93 13.99 23.36 -6.29
C ILE A 93 14.41 23.95 -7.64
N GLU A 94 15.59 23.56 -8.14
CA GLU A 94 16.11 24.03 -9.42
C GLU A 94 15.26 23.62 -10.62
N ASN A 95 14.63 22.43 -10.56
CA ASN A 95 13.89 21.84 -11.68
C ASN A 95 12.36 21.92 -11.55
N MET A 96 11.86 22.35 -10.38
CA MET A 96 10.42 22.53 -10.07
C MET A 96 10.20 23.87 -9.34
N PRO A 97 10.01 24.97 -10.07
CA PRO A 97 9.88 26.31 -9.47
C PRO A 97 8.67 26.48 -8.53
N ASN A 98 7.69 25.58 -8.65
CA ASN A 98 6.48 25.52 -7.82
C ASN A 98 6.69 24.76 -6.50
N ALA A 99 7.86 24.15 -6.28
CA ALA A 99 8.21 23.41 -5.08
C ALA A 99 8.89 24.29 -4.04
N SER A 100 8.59 24.11 -2.76
CA SER A 100 9.28 24.75 -1.64
C SER A 100 9.54 23.76 -0.50
N VAL A 101 10.62 23.98 0.26
CA VAL A 101 11.00 23.06 1.34
C VAL A 101 10.26 23.43 2.63
N ASP A 102 9.61 22.42 3.25
CA ASP A 102 9.13 22.50 4.62
C ASP A 102 9.58 21.24 5.37
N VAL A 103 10.51 21.40 6.33
CA VAL A 103 11.06 20.30 7.09
C VAL A 103 10.17 19.86 8.26
N HIS A 104 9.20 20.68 8.66
CA HIS A 104 8.34 20.41 9.82
C HIS A 104 6.98 19.85 9.42
N HIS A 105 6.34 20.47 8.43
CA HIS A 105 5.00 20.14 7.98
C HIS A 105 4.92 20.02 6.44
N PRO A 106 5.75 19.14 5.82
CA PRO A 106 5.73 18.96 4.38
C PRO A 106 4.41 18.36 3.92
N GLU A 107 3.84 18.92 2.86
CA GLU A 107 2.69 18.33 2.17
C GLU A 107 3.10 17.00 1.49
N ILE A 108 4.24 17.03 0.80
CA ILE A 108 4.77 15.89 0.07
C ILE A 108 6.03 15.35 0.76
N LYS A 109 6.05 14.05 0.99
CA LYS A 109 7.23 13.34 1.49
C LYS A 109 7.90 12.61 0.34
N VAL A 110 9.07 13.07 -0.04
CA VAL A 110 9.88 12.49 -1.12
C VAL A 110 10.81 11.44 -0.53
N TYR A 111 10.78 10.24 -1.06
CA TYR A 111 11.61 9.15 -0.58
C TYR A 111 12.60 8.69 -1.64
N ILE A 112 13.86 8.55 -1.24
CA ILE A 112 14.96 8.00 -2.04
C ILE A 112 15.57 6.85 -1.26
N GLU A 113 15.51 5.64 -1.81
CA GLU A 113 16.11 4.47 -1.18
C GLU A 113 17.21 3.88 -2.07
N ILE A 114 18.44 3.95 -1.59
CA ILE A 114 19.60 3.37 -2.29
C ILE A 114 19.87 1.97 -1.70
N ARG A 115 19.67 0.96 -2.55
CA ARG A 115 19.90 -0.45 -2.26
C ARG A 115 20.77 -1.09 -3.37
N LYS A 116 20.49 -2.32 -3.80
CA LYS A 116 21.05 -2.88 -5.03
C LYS A 116 20.71 -2.01 -6.24
N ARG A 117 19.48 -1.50 -6.28
CA ARG A 117 18.94 -0.50 -7.19
C ARG A 117 18.52 0.72 -6.39
N ALA A 118 18.19 1.82 -7.04
CA ALA A 118 17.55 2.95 -6.38
C ALA A 118 16.03 2.89 -6.58
N TYR A 119 15.30 3.37 -5.59
CA TYR A 119 13.84 3.47 -5.59
C TYR A 119 13.45 4.88 -5.19
N VAL A 120 12.65 5.53 -6.01
CA VAL A 120 12.13 6.87 -5.72
C VAL A 120 10.60 6.83 -5.69
N TYR A 121 9.99 7.53 -4.73
CA TYR A 121 8.54 7.62 -4.61
C TYR A 121 8.12 8.82 -3.78
N VAL A 122 6.92 9.32 -4.04
CA VAL A 122 6.33 10.49 -3.35
C VAL A 122 4.99 10.14 -2.70
N THR A 123 4.40 9.02 -3.07
CA THR A 123 3.10 8.58 -2.58
C THR A 123 3.28 7.37 -1.66
N SER A 124 2.61 7.41 -0.52
CA SER A 124 2.54 6.29 0.41
C SER A 124 1.11 6.18 0.94
N ILE A 125 0.39 5.20 0.43
CA ILE A 125 -1.00 4.94 0.83
C ILE A 125 -1.00 3.99 2.01
N LYS A 126 -1.76 4.34 3.04
CA LYS A 126 -1.91 3.48 4.21
C LYS A 126 -2.74 2.26 3.85
N GLY A 127 -2.16 1.09 4.00
CA GLY A 127 -2.87 -0.18 3.86
C GLY A 127 -3.75 -0.51 5.08
N PRO A 128 -4.51 -1.61 5.03
CA PRO A 128 -5.41 -2.00 6.12
C PRO A 128 -4.68 -2.38 7.41
N GLY A 129 -3.39 -2.68 7.32
CA GLY A 129 -2.60 -3.14 8.46
C GLY A 129 -3.06 -4.50 9.00
N GLY A 130 -2.82 -4.75 10.27
CA GLY A 130 -3.16 -6.02 10.88
C GLY A 130 -2.13 -7.11 10.58
N MET A 131 -2.58 -8.36 10.55
CA MET A 131 -1.76 -9.55 10.28
C MET A 131 -2.32 -10.31 9.08
N PRO A 132 -1.48 -10.94 8.26
CA PRO A 132 -1.96 -11.78 7.16
C PRO A 132 -2.90 -12.86 7.67
N VAL A 133 -4.03 -13.05 6.98
CA VAL A 133 -5.02 -14.07 7.35
C VAL A 133 -4.39 -15.46 7.30
N GLY A 134 -4.66 -16.24 8.34
CA GLY A 134 -4.09 -17.59 8.50
C GLY A 134 -2.77 -17.64 9.26
N THR A 135 -2.26 -16.49 9.76
CA THR A 135 -1.10 -16.47 10.67
C THR A 135 -1.46 -16.80 12.12
N SER A 136 -2.74 -16.72 12.46
CA SER A 136 -3.33 -17.18 13.72
C SER A 136 -4.21 -18.39 13.46
N ASP A 137 -4.83 -18.92 14.51
CA ASP A 137 -5.73 -20.06 14.43
C ASP A 137 -6.98 -19.79 13.58
N ARG A 138 -7.83 -20.80 13.46
CA ARG A 138 -9.13 -20.73 12.79
C ARG A 138 -10.23 -20.44 13.79
N SER A 139 -11.29 -19.76 13.34
CA SER A 139 -12.47 -19.51 14.15
C SER A 139 -13.74 -19.66 13.33
N MET A 140 -14.80 -20.14 13.97
CA MET A 140 -16.14 -20.21 13.39
C MET A 140 -16.93 -18.98 13.79
N LEU A 141 -17.38 -18.22 12.80
CA LEU A 141 -18.24 -17.07 12.97
C LEU A 141 -19.69 -17.46 12.80
N LEU A 142 -20.51 -17.23 13.83
CA LEU A 142 -21.96 -17.28 13.69
C LEU A 142 -22.43 -16.01 12.98
N LEU A 143 -22.62 -16.13 11.66
CA LEU A 143 -22.99 -15.00 10.84
C LEU A 143 -24.51 -14.79 10.88
N SER A 144 -24.94 -13.58 11.19
CA SER A 144 -26.35 -13.18 11.24
C SER A 144 -26.64 -12.07 10.21
N GLY A 145 -27.90 -11.74 10.02
CA GLY A 145 -28.32 -10.63 9.19
C GLY A 145 -28.10 -9.23 9.82
N GLY A 146 -27.53 -9.16 11.04
CA GLY A 146 -27.14 -7.92 11.71
C GLY A 146 -25.73 -7.47 11.28
N ILE A 147 -25.35 -6.24 11.68
CA ILE A 147 -24.05 -5.64 11.35
C ILE A 147 -22.92 -6.09 12.28
N ASP A 148 -23.22 -6.56 13.48
CA ASP A 148 -22.22 -6.84 14.51
C ASP A 148 -21.38 -8.08 14.15
N SER A 149 -22.02 -9.14 13.64
CA SER A 149 -21.30 -10.38 13.30
C SER A 149 -20.31 -10.21 12.15
N PRO A 150 -20.61 -9.52 11.02
CA PRO A 150 -19.61 -9.23 10.00
C PRO A 150 -18.46 -8.34 10.52
N VAL A 151 -18.76 -7.35 11.37
CA VAL A 151 -17.72 -6.50 11.99
C VAL A 151 -16.80 -7.31 12.90
N ALA A 152 -17.36 -8.21 13.72
CA ALA A 152 -16.57 -9.12 14.55
C ALA A 152 -15.68 -10.03 13.70
N GLY A 153 -16.21 -10.58 12.60
CA GLY A 153 -15.45 -11.37 11.63
C GLY A 153 -14.28 -10.57 11.02
N TYR A 154 -14.53 -9.35 10.56
CA TYR A 154 -13.50 -8.45 10.06
C TYR A 154 -12.40 -8.17 11.09
N MET A 155 -12.78 -7.86 12.33
CA MET A 155 -11.81 -7.58 13.40
C MET A 155 -10.93 -8.78 13.72
N MET A 156 -11.49 -9.98 13.70
CA MET A 156 -10.74 -11.23 13.93
C MET A 156 -9.85 -11.58 12.74
N ALA A 157 -10.35 -11.44 11.51
CA ALA A 157 -9.57 -11.64 10.29
C ALA A 157 -8.37 -10.69 10.23
N LYS A 158 -8.56 -9.42 10.62
CA LYS A 158 -7.48 -8.42 10.71
C LYS A 158 -6.40 -8.79 11.72
N ARG A 159 -6.69 -9.65 12.69
CA ARG A 159 -5.73 -10.23 13.64
C ARG A 159 -5.09 -11.53 13.14
N GLY A 160 -5.29 -11.86 11.88
CA GLY A 160 -4.69 -13.03 11.24
C GLY A 160 -5.47 -14.33 11.42
N VAL A 161 -6.68 -14.28 12.01
CA VAL A 161 -7.53 -15.46 12.19
C VAL A 161 -8.17 -15.84 10.87
N LYS A 162 -8.09 -17.12 10.50
CA LYS A 162 -8.87 -17.65 9.37
C LYS A 162 -10.32 -17.87 9.81
N ILE A 163 -11.25 -17.13 9.20
CA ILE A 163 -12.67 -17.19 9.55
C ILE A 163 -13.39 -18.17 8.62
N GLU A 164 -14.15 -19.07 9.23
CA GLU A 164 -15.19 -19.87 8.59
C GLU A 164 -16.53 -19.38 9.16
N ALA A 165 -17.58 -19.28 8.32
CA ALA A 165 -18.85 -18.73 8.74
C ALA A 165 -19.95 -19.78 8.66
N VAL A 166 -20.84 -19.79 9.63
CA VAL A 166 -22.06 -20.59 9.64
C VAL A 166 -23.27 -19.70 9.84
N TYR A 167 -24.32 -19.96 9.05
CA TYR A 167 -25.61 -19.31 9.16
C TYR A 167 -26.70 -20.37 9.39
N PHE A 168 -27.52 -20.15 10.39
CA PHE A 168 -28.67 -21.02 10.67
C PHE A 168 -29.89 -20.53 9.89
N HIS A 169 -30.27 -21.28 8.86
CA HIS A 169 -31.49 -21.02 8.09
C HIS A 169 -32.60 -21.95 8.55
N ALA A 170 -33.73 -21.38 8.98
CA ALA A 170 -34.87 -22.11 9.52
C ALA A 170 -36.18 -21.74 8.79
N PRO A 171 -36.48 -22.33 7.63
CA PRO A 171 -37.77 -22.13 6.97
C PRO A 171 -38.90 -22.73 7.79
N PRO A 172 -40.10 -22.12 7.80
CA PRO A 172 -40.48 -20.88 7.11
C PRO A 172 -40.19 -19.60 7.92
N TYR A 173 -39.57 -19.69 9.09
CA TYR A 173 -39.34 -18.57 10.00
C TYR A 173 -38.26 -17.60 9.49
N THR A 174 -37.32 -18.06 8.65
CA THR A 174 -36.34 -17.19 7.95
C THR A 174 -36.64 -17.16 6.48
N SER A 175 -36.78 -15.97 5.91
CA SER A 175 -37.06 -15.77 4.50
C SER A 175 -35.79 -15.95 3.65
N GLU A 176 -35.94 -16.30 2.35
CA GLU A 176 -34.83 -16.34 1.39
C GLU A 176 -34.15 -14.98 1.27
N ARG A 177 -34.88 -13.89 1.44
CA ARG A 177 -34.35 -12.52 1.44
C ARG A 177 -33.38 -12.29 2.62
N ALA A 178 -33.68 -12.84 3.79
CA ALA A 178 -32.80 -12.79 4.96
C ALA A 178 -31.52 -13.61 4.72
N LYS A 179 -31.62 -14.77 4.09
CA LYS A 179 -30.48 -15.61 3.69
C LYS A 179 -29.60 -14.89 2.67
N GLN A 180 -30.20 -14.28 1.63
CA GLN A 180 -29.45 -13.53 0.63
C GLN A 180 -28.65 -12.37 1.26
N LYS A 181 -29.27 -11.62 2.18
CA LYS A 181 -28.58 -10.58 2.95
C LYS A 181 -27.33 -11.09 3.67
N VAL A 182 -27.42 -12.27 4.30
CA VAL A 182 -26.27 -12.87 5.00
C VAL A 182 -25.17 -13.27 4.01
N VAL A 183 -25.53 -13.80 2.85
CA VAL A 183 -24.57 -14.11 1.77
C VAL A 183 -23.86 -12.84 1.28
N ASP A 184 -24.60 -11.75 1.10
CA ASP A 184 -24.01 -10.48 0.64
C ASP A 184 -23.08 -9.89 1.71
N LEU A 185 -23.44 -9.98 2.99
CA LEU A 185 -22.56 -9.58 4.10
C LEU A 185 -21.29 -10.45 4.16
N ALA A 186 -21.42 -11.76 3.93
CA ALA A 186 -20.26 -12.65 3.87
C ALA A 186 -19.31 -12.27 2.72
N ARG A 187 -19.83 -11.95 1.53
CA ARG A 187 -19.05 -11.52 0.40
C ARG A 187 -18.28 -10.22 0.68
N LEU A 188 -18.94 -9.24 1.31
CA LEU A 188 -18.26 -8.01 1.75
C LEU A 188 -17.11 -8.29 2.72
N CYS A 189 -17.28 -9.24 3.65
CA CYS A 189 -16.20 -9.64 4.55
C CYS A 189 -15.05 -10.34 3.81
N LEU A 190 -15.34 -11.12 2.75
CA LEU A 190 -14.34 -11.84 1.97
C LEU A 190 -13.40 -10.91 1.20
N LEU A 191 -13.81 -9.71 0.81
CA LEU A 191 -12.95 -8.72 0.16
C LEU A 191 -11.67 -8.43 0.96
N TYR A 192 -11.74 -8.55 2.29
CA TYR A 192 -10.62 -8.30 3.19
C TYR A 192 -9.93 -9.58 3.69
N THR A 193 -10.43 -10.76 3.35
CA THR A 193 -9.96 -12.02 3.94
C THR A 193 -9.33 -12.98 2.94
N SER A 194 -9.49 -12.74 1.66
CA SER A 194 -8.94 -13.61 0.61
C SER A 194 -7.86 -12.90 -0.20
N PRO A 195 -6.63 -13.40 -0.18
CA PRO A 195 -5.66 -13.00 -1.19
C PRO A 195 -6.01 -13.74 -2.48
N SER A 196 -6.64 -13.05 -3.42
CA SER A 196 -6.95 -13.50 -4.77
C SER A 196 -8.02 -14.61 -4.89
N PRO A 197 -9.02 -14.45 -5.76
CA PRO A 197 -9.81 -15.57 -6.21
C PRO A 197 -8.87 -16.51 -6.98
N ARG A 198 -8.62 -17.68 -6.44
CA ARG A 198 -8.24 -18.81 -7.28
C ARG A 198 -9.56 -19.46 -7.68
N ASP A 199 -9.82 -19.44 -8.96
CA ASP A 199 -10.81 -20.30 -9.61
C ASP A 199 -10.52 -21.78 -9.30
#